data_af92385561faa2dcd49f02fda8c38d7d
#
_entry.id   af92385561faa2dcd49f02fda8c38d7d
#
_cell.length_a   1.000
_cell.length_b   1.000
_cell.length_c   1.000
_cell.angle_alpha   90.00
_cell.angle_beta   90.00
_cell.angle_gamma   90.00
#
_symmetry.space_group_name_H-M   'P 1'
#
loop_
_entity.id
_entity.type
_entity.pdbx_description
1 polymer ?
#
loop_
_entity_poly.entity_id
_entity_poly.type
_entity_poly.pdbx_seq_one_letter_code
_entity_poly.pdbx_strand_id
1 'polypeptide(L)'
;IQYEVLELPGREPVLVEKISFSRLLDFVYVECMRGMQKGFVPKRCANCGRWFLQRPGATFAYCDGIAPGETGRTCREIGAISNFREKVKNSEIWQLHQRAYKKYFARTRKGTMSRAEFEIWSREAEQLRDKALAEYDRERDTQGKEAIIQKLRNDLNRE
;
A
#
# COMPACT_ATOMS: atom_id res chain seq x y z
N ILE A 1 -18.76 -30.87 18.57
CA ILE A 1 -19.00 -30.73 17.12
C ILE A 1 -20.02 -31.80 16.75
N GLN A 2 -21.11 -31.41 16.12
CA GLN A 2 -22.14 -32.30 15.58
C GLN A 2 -22.35 -31.96 14.10
N TYR A 3 -22.70 -32.97 13.30
CA TYR A 3 -23.06 -32.75 11.90
C TYR A 3 -24.57 -32.98 11.76
N GLU A 4 -25.26 -32.05 11.16
CA GLU A 4 -26.69 -32.09 10.89
C GLU A 4 -26.97 -31.87 9.40
N VAL A 5 -27.97 -32.51 8.86
CA VAL A 5 -28.48 -32.25 7.53
C VAL A 5 -29.50 -31.14 7.60
N LEU A 6 -29.22 -30.00 6.98
CA LEU A 6 -30.14 -28.88 6.90
C LEU A 6 -30.95 -28.97 5.61
N GLU A 7 -32.27 -29.17 5.72
CA GLU A 7 -33.16 -29.12 4.57
C GLU A 7 -33.73 -27.70 4.44
N LEU A 8 -33.49 -27.09 3.30
CA LEU A 8 -34.01 -25.76 2.98
C LEU A 8 -35.07 -25.89 1.87
N PRO A 9 -36.23 -25.21 1.95
CA PRO A 9 -37.26 -25.25 0.92
C PRO A 9 -36.69 -24.87 -0.44
N GLY A 10 -36.82 -25.77 -1.46
CA GLY A 10 -36.39 -25.54 -2.82
C GLY A 10 -34.87 -25.62 -3.07
N ARG A 11 -34.10 -26.19 -2.15
CA ARG A 11 -32.64 -26.45 -2.28
C ARG A 11 -32.34 -27.90 -1.92
N GLU A 12 -31.19 -28.39 -2.43
CA GLU A 12 -30.68 -29.69 -2.01
C GLU A 12 -30.28 -29.67 -0.54
N PRO A 13 -30.46 -30.79 0.20
CA PRO A 13 -30.00 -30.92 1.58
C PRO A 13 -28.51 -30.64 1.71
N VAL A 14 -28.11 -29.85 2.70
CA VAL A 14 -26.71 -29.50 2.94
C VAL A 14 -26.26 -30.02 4.30
N LEU A 15 -25.12 -30.72 4.32
CA LEU A 15 -24.48 -31.13 5.56
C LEU A 15 -23.85 -29.91 6.24
N VAL A 16 -24.27 -29.59 7.45
CA VAL A 16 -23.76 -28.45 8.23
C VAL A 16 -23.10 -28.94 9.51
N GLU A 17 -22.04 -28.23 9.89
CA GLU A 17 -21.36 -28.41 11.17
C GLU A 17 -22.03 -27.51 12.22
N LYS A 18 -22.52 -28.13 13.32
CA LYS A 18 -23.10 -27.42 14.45
C LYS A 18 -22.14 -27.46 15.62
N ILE A 19 -21.76 -26.28 16.09
CA ILE A 19 -20.91 -26.12 17.26
C ILE A 19 -21.67 -25.30 18.29
N SER A 20 -21.83 -25.85 19.50
CA SER A 20 -22.43 -25.15 20.62
C SER A 20 -21.33 -24.66 21.57
N PHE A 21 -21.44 -23.42 21.98
CA PHE A 21 -20.50 -22.78 22.90
C PHE A 21 -21.23 -22.38 24.18
N SER A 22 -20.61 -22.64 25.32
CA SER A 22 -21.11 -22.19 26.64
C SER A 22 -20.60 -20.79 27.00
N ARG A 23 -19.47 -20.37 26.41
CA ARG A 23 -18.88 -19.06 26.65
C ARG A 23 -18.58 -18.35 25.32
N LEU A 24 -18.85 -17.06 25.27
CA LEU A 24 -18.53 -16.22 24.09
C LEU A 24 -17.07 -16.28 23.71
N LEU A 25 -16.16 -16.38 24.67
CA LEU A 25 -14.72 -16.46 24.43
C LEU A 25 -14.33 -17.68 23.59
N ASP A 26 -14.97 -18.84 23.85
CA ASP A 26 -14.69 -20.07 23.11
C ASP A 26 -15.12 -19.94 21.64
N PHE A 27 -16.26 -19.29 21.39
CA PHE A 27 -16.70 -18.94 20.04
C PHE A 27 -15.69 -18.03 19.31
N VAL A 28 -15.28 -16.93 19.95
CA VAL A 28 -14.31 -15.99 19.39
C VAL A 28 -12.99 -16.67 19.09
N TYR A 29 -12.52 -17.57 19.97
CA TYR A 29 -11.29 -18.33 19.76
C TYR A 29 -11.40 -19.23 18.53
N VAL A 30 -12.47 -20.02 18.40
CA VAL A 30 -12.66 -20.91 17.26
C VAL A 30 -12.75 -20.13 15.94
N GLU A 31 -13.47 -19.02 15.90
CA GLU A 31 -13.57 -18.18 14.71
C GLU A 31 -12.23 -17.51 14.36
N CYS A 32 -11.45 -17.11 15.36
CA CYS A 32 -10.10 -16.59 15.16
C CYS A 32 -9.17 -17.66 14.55
N MET A 33 -9.21 -18.89 15.08
CA MET A 33 -8.41 -20.01 14.57
C MET A 33 -8.81 -20.38 13.13
N ARG A 34 -10.11 -20.44 12.85
CA ARG A 34 -10.64 -20.68 11.50
C ARG A 34 -10.19 -19.57 10.51
N GLY A 35 -10.21 -18.31 10.96
CA GLY A 35 -9.72 -17.19 10.19
C GLY A 35 -8.24 -17.35 9.85
N MET A 36 -7.39 -17.67 10.82
CA MET A 36 -5.96 -17.89 10.61
C MET A 36 -5.68 -19.07 9.67
N GLN A 37 -6.42 -20.17 9.77
CA GLN A 37 -6.32 -21.30 8.83
C GLN A 37 -6.65 -20.92 7.39
N LYS A 38 -7.55 -19.94 7.20
CA LYS A 38 -7.87 -19.34 5.89
C LYS A 38 -6.87 -18.26 5.46
N GLY A 39 -5.79 -18.06 6.21
CA GLY A 39 -4.74 -17.11 5.90
C GLY A 39 -5.02 -15.65 6.30
N PHE A 40 -6.05 -15.42 7.13
CA PHE A 40 -6.25 -14.10 7.74
C PHE A 40 -5.25 -13.90 8.88
N VAL A 41 -4.61 -12.72 8.91
CA VAL A 41 -3.60 -12.39 9.93
C VAL A 41 -4.08 -11.18 10.75
N PRO A 42 -4.22 -11.30 12.08
CA PRO A 42 -4.48 -10.15 12.93
C PRO A 42 -3.25 -9.24 12.97
N LYS A 43 -3.44 -7.96 12.68
CA LYS A 43 -2.40 -6.93 12.69
C LYS A 43 -2.84 -5.69 13.44
N ARG A 44 -1.87 -4.99 14.02
CA ARG A 44 -2.08 -3.63 14.55
C ARG A 44 -1.88 -2.60 13.44
N CYS A 45 -2.84 -1.70 13.31
CA CYS A 45 -2.74 -0.59 12.37
C CYS A 45 -1.61 0.37 12.78
N ALA A 46 -0.69 0.64 11.86
CA ALA A 46 0.44 1.53 12.11
C ALA A 46 0.04 3.00 12.34
N ASN A 47 -1.19 3.40 11.94
CA ASN A 47 -1.68 4.77 12.15
C ASN A 47 -2.50 4.92 13.45
N CYS A 48 -3.48 4.04 13.69
CA CYS A 48 -4.41 4.19 14.82
C CYS A 48 -4.20 3.19 15.96
N GLY A 49 -3.30 2.22 15.82
CA GLY A 49 -3.01 1.19 16.82
C GLY A 49 -4.11 0.13 17.00
N ARG A 50 -5.27 0.27 16.38
CA ARG A 50 -6.37 -0.71 16.45
C ARG A 50 -6.02 -2.00 15.73
N TRP A 51 -6.52 -3.12 16.22
CA TRP A 51 -6.41 -4.41 15.56
C TRP A 51 -7.32 -4.48 14.34
N PHE A 52 -6.85 -5.11 13.28
CA PHE A 52 -7.64 -5.42 12.10
C PHE A 52 -7.20 -6.77 11.51
N LEU A 53 -8.10 -7.41 10.77
CA LEU A 53 -7.80 -8.65 10.06
C LEU A 53 -7.28 -8.33 8.66
N GLN A 54 -6.04 -8.71 8.40
CA GLN A 54 -5.45 -8.65 7.08
C GLN A 54 -5.91 -9.85 6.27
N ARG A 55 -6.40 -9.60 5.05
CA ARG A 55 -6.82 -10.65 4.11
C ARG A 55 -5.60 -11.45 3.62
N PRO A 56 -5.81 -12.74 3.22
CA PRO A 56 -4.76 -13.55 2.61
C PRO A 56 -4.11 -12.84 1.42
N GLY A 57 -2.78 -12.91 1.32
CA GLY A 57 -2.02 -12.27 0.24
C GLY A 57 -1.87 -10.76 0.31
N ALA A 58 -2.52 -10.09 1.26
CA ALA A 58 -2.38 -8.65 1.43
C ALA A 58 -1.16 -8.32 2.32
N THR A 59 -0.55 -7.15 2.09
CA THR A 59 0.64 -6.67 2.84
C THR A 59 0.42 -5.29 3.46
N PHE A 60 -0.82 -4.99 3.88
CA PHE A 60 -1.16 -3.66 4.40
C PHE A 60 -0.65 -3.45 5.83
N ALA A 61 -0.11 -2.26 6.10
CA ALA A 61 0.24 -1.82 7.44
C ALA A 61 -0.88 -1.02 8.14
N TYR A 62 -1.96 -0.69 7.42
CA TYR A 62 -3.02 0.21 7.85
C TYR A 62 -4.40 -0.43 7.66
N CYS A 63 -5.32 -0.17 8.61
CA CYS A 63 -6.72 -0.61 8.50
C CYS A 63 -7.53 0.30 7.58
N ASP A 64 -8.72 -0.16 7.19
CA ASP A 64 -9.70 0.61 6.41
C ASP A 64 -10.62 1.49 7.27
N GLY A 65 -10.43 1.49 8.59
CA GLY A 65 -11.19 2.36 9.50
C GLY A 65 -10.81 3.83 9.37
N ILE A 66 -11.75 4.71 9.70
CA ILE A 66 -11.52 6.17 9.72
C ILE A 66 -10.36 6.49 10.67
N ALA A 67 -9.43 7.31 10.19
CA ALA A 67 -8.26 7.71 10.95
C ALA A 67 -8.61 8.65 12.11
N PRO A 68 -7.88 8.58 13.23
CA PRO A 68 -8.09 9.49 14.34
C PRO A 68 -7.99 10.95 13.91
N GLY A 69 -9.00 11.75 14.27
CA GLY A 69 -9.05 13.18 13.94
C GLY A 69 -9.53 13.51 12.52
N GLU A 70 -9.91 12.52 11.72
CA GLU A 70 -10.45 12.71 10.36
C GLU A 70 -11.93 12.36 10.29
N THR A 71 -12.66 13.05 9.41
CA THR A 71 -14.10 12.85 9.23
C THR A 71 -14.48 11.92 8.09
N GLY A 72 -13.54 11.60 7.18
CA GLY A 72 -13.84 10.78 6.00
C GLY A 72 -12.66 10.01 5.43
N ARG A 73 -11.43 10.24 5.91
CA ARG A 73 -10.25 9.53 5.39
C ARG A 73 -9.92 8.31 6.22
N THR A 74 -9.63 7.22 5.55
CA THR A 74 -9.22 5.97 6.20
C THR A 74 -7.76 6.01 6.65
N CYS A 75 -7.41 5.14 7.61
CA CYS A 75 -6.01 4.96 8.01
C CYS A 75 -5.11 4.53 6.85
N ARG A 76 -5.64 3.79 5.87
CA ARG A 76 -4.91 3.36 4.69
C ARG A 76 -4.55 4.54 3.79
N GLU A 77 -5.48 5.45 3.54
CA GLU A 77 -5.23 6.64 2.72
C GLU A 77 -4.21 7.57 3.37
N ILE A 78 -4.37 7.85 4.66
CA ILE A 78 -3.44 8.72 5.40
C ILE A 78 -2.06 8.10 5.52
N GLY A 79 -1.99 6.80 5.84
CA GLY A 79 -0.74 6.09 5.97
C GLY A 79 0.05 6.03 4.66
N ALA A 80 -0.62 5.83 3.52
CA ALA A 80 0.02 5.89 2.21
C ALA A 80 0.61 7.26 1.91
N ILE A 81 -0.15 8.33 2.20
CA ILE A 81 0.31 9.72 2.01
C ILE A 81 1.49 10.03 2.94
N SER A 82 1.41 9.64 4.21
CA SER A 82 2.48 9.86 5.19
C SER A 82 3.77 9.14 4.79
N ASN A 83 3.70 7.85 4.46
CA ASN A 83 4.84 7.07 3.97
C ASN A 83 5.47 7.68 2.73
N PHE A 84 4.63 8.14 1.78
CA PHE A 84 5.14 8.79 0.58
C PHE A 84 5.88 10.10 0.91
N ARG A 85 5.30 10.95 1.79
CA ARG A 85 5.94 12.18 2.24
C ARG A 85 7.28 11.91 2.94
N GLU A 86 7.34 10.88 3.75
CA GLU A 86 8.56 10.48 4.46
C GLU A 86 9.64 9.98 3.48
N LYS A 87 9.29 9.16 2.50
CA LYS A 87 10.21 8.76 1.41
C LYS A 87 10.78 9.97 0.68
N VAL A 88 9.92 10.91 0.30
CA VAL A 88 10.36 12.15 -0.38
C VAL A 88 11.25 12.99 0.53
N LYS A 89 10.92 13.11 1.83
CA LYS A 89 11.73 13.89 2.78
C LYS A 89 13.13 13.31 2.97
N ASN A 90 13.25 11.99 3.02
CA ASN A 90 14.47 11.28 3.41
C ASN A 90 15.36 10.88 2.22
N SER A 91 14.96 11.15 0.96
CA SER A 91 15.72 10.78 -0.22
C SER A 91 15.78 11.91 -1.25
N GLU A 92 16.99 12.35 -1.59
CA GLU A 92 17.21 13.37 -2.61
C GLU A 92 16.73 12.90 -4.00
N ILE A 93 16.88 11.60 -4.30
CA ILE A 93 16.36 10.98 -5.54
C ILE A 93 14.85 11.16 -5.64
N TRP A 94 14.09 10.89 -4.56
CA TRP A 94 12.66 11.12 -4.51
C TRP A 94 12.29 12.60 -4.62
N GLN A 95 13.09 13.51 -4.02
CA GLN A 95 12.86 14.95 -4.14
C GLN A 95 13.06 15.44 -5.58
N LEU A 96 14.11 14.98 -6.27
CA LEU A 96 14.37 15.31 -7.66
C LEU A 96 13.24 14.85 -8.58
N HIS A 97 12.83 13.59 -8.44
CA HIS A 97 11.70 13.04 -9.18
C HIS A 97 10.42 13.85 -8.96
N GLN A 98 10.08 14.19 -7.69
CA GLN A 98 8.91 14.98 -7.36
C GLN A 98 8.93 16.39 -7.95
N ARG A 99 10.10 17.06 -7.95
CA ARG A 99 10.25 18.38 -8.56
C ARG A 99 10.04 18.31 -10.07
N ALA A 100 10.66 17.32 -10.73
CA ALA A 100 10.49 17.09 -12.17
C ALA A 100 9.01 16.77 -12.49
N TYR A 101 8.38 15.86 -11.77
CA TYR A 101 6.98 15.51 -11.96
C TYR A 101 6.06 16.72 -11.88
N LYS A 102 6.21 17.56 -10.86
CA LYS A 102 5.43 18.80 -10.70
C LYS A 102 5.67 19.78 -11.85
N LYS A 103 6.93 19.93 -12.31
CA LYS A 103 7.30 20.78 -13.46
C LYS A 103 6.57 20.36 -14.72
N TYR A 104 6.63 19.07 -15.07
CA TYR A 104 6.02 18.53 -16.29
C TYR A 104 4.49 18.46 -16.20
N PHE A 105 3.94 18.12 -15.04
CA PHE A 105 2.51 18.20 -14.81
C PHE A 105 1.96 19.62 -14.95
N ALA A 106 2.70 20.63 -14.51
CA ALA A 106 2.33 22.02 -14.73
C ALA A 106 2.32 22.43 -16.22
N ARG A 107 3.21 21.85 -17.05
CA ARG A 107 3.20 22.03 -18.52
C ARG A 107 1.91 21.47 -19.14
N THR A 108 1.45 20.32 -18.68
CA THR A 108 0.18 19.73 -19.13
C THR A 108 -1.00 20.66 -18.79
N ARG A 109 -1.01 21.20 -17.58
CA ARG A 109 -2.07 22.16 -17.18
C ARG A 109 -2.06 23.47 -17.96
N LYS A 110 -0.88 23.90 -18.45
CA LYS A 110 -0.70 25.10 -19.29
C LYS A 110 -0.94 24.83 -20.77
N GLY A 111 -1.19 23.58 -21.18
CA GLY A 111 -1.37 23.20 -22.57
C GLY A 111 -0.09 23.15 -23.40
N THR A 112 1.10 23.27 -22.79
CA THR A 112 2.42 23.21 -23.49
C THR A 112 2.95 21.79 -23.62
N MET A 113 2.26 20.80 -23.08
CA MET A 113 2.53 19.37 -23.17
C MET A 113 1.21 18.63 -23.18
N SER A 114 1.04 17.66 -24.09
CA SER A 114 -0.17 16.84 -24.11
C SER A 114 -0.18 15.84 -22.94
N ARG A 115 -1.37 15.31 -22.62
CA ARG A 115 -1.51 14.29 -21.58
C ARG A 115 -0.77 12.99 -21.96
N ALA A 116 -0.80 12.61 -23.23
CA ALA A 116 -0.12 11.41 -23.70
C ALA A 116 1.41 11.53 -23.58
N GLU A 117 1.98 12.66 -23.97
CA GLU A 117 3.41 12.94 -23.78
C GLU A 117 3.80 12.91 -22.30
N PHE A 118 2.98 13.49 -21.42
CA PHE A 118 3.22 13.44 -19.98
C PHE A 118 3.18 12.01 -19.43
N GLU A 119 2.27 11.18 -19.88
CA GLU A 119 2.17 9.77 -19.42
C GLU A 119 3.37 8.94 -19.87
N ILE A 120 3.91 9.19 -21.07
CA ILE A 120 5.15 8.56 -21.57
C ILE A 120 6.33 9.03 -20.71
N TRP A 121 6.52 10.34 -20.58
CA TRP A 121 7.56 10.93 -19.75
C TRP A 121 7.52 10.45 -18.30
N SER A 122 6.32 10.37 -17.70
CA SER A 122 6.14 9.92 -16.31
C SER A 122 6.63 8.49 -16.10
N ARG A 123 6.33 7.59 -17.03
CA ARG A 123 6.83 6.20 -16.98
C ARG A 123 8.36 6.11 -17.10
N GLU A 124 8.94 6.88 -17.99
CA GLU A 124 10.40 6.96 -18.14
C GLU A 124 11.06 7.55 -16.88
N ALA A 125 10.49 8.61 -16.33
CA ALA A 125 10.96 9.24 -15.09
C ALA A 125 10.88 8.28 -13.87
N GLU A 126 9.86 7.44 -13.81
CA GLU A 126 9.75 6.40 -12.79
C GLU A 126 10.85 5.34 -12.92
N GLN A 127 11.11 4.88 -14.14
CA GLN A 127 12.20 3.92 -14.42
C GLN A 127 13.58 4.50 -14.07
N LEU A 128 13.84 5.76 -14.44
CA LEU A 128 15.08 6.46 -14.10
C LEU A 128 15.25 6.59 -12.58
N ARG A 129 14.20 6.94 -11.86
CA ARG A 129 14.20 7.00 -10.38
C ARG A 129 14.54 5.64 -9.78
N ASP A 130 13.83 4.59 -10.20
CA ASP A 130 13.99 3.25 -9.61
C ASP A 130 15.39 2.69 -9.90
N LYS A 131 15.93 2.95 -11.09
CA LYS A 131 17.30 2.62 -11.44
C LYS A 131 18.30 3.38 -10.56
N ALA A 132 18.12 4.69 -10.40
CA ALA A 132 18.98 5.52 -9.55
C ALA A 132 18.93 5.08 -8.07
N LEU A 133 17.77 4.70 -7.54
CA LEU A 133 17.64 4.13 -6.18
C LEU A 133 18.44 2.84 -6.04
N ALA A 134 18.32 1.92 -7.00
CA ALA A 134 19.04 0.65 -6.98
C ALA A 134 20.57 0.83 -7.11
N GLU A 135 21.03 1.78 -7.90
CA GLU A 135 22.46 2.14 -8.02
C GLU A 135 22.95 2.79 -6.71
N TYR A 136 22.19 3.72 -6.13
CA TYR A 136 22.51 4.44 -4.90
C TYR A 136 22.64 3.51 -3.69
N ASP A 137 21.76 2.51 -3.59
CA ASP A 137 21.79 1.54 -2.48
C ASP A 137 23.01 0.59 -2.54
N ARG A 138 23.55 0.37 -3.75
CA ARG A 138 24.77 -0.45 -3.96
C ARG A 138 26.04 0.34 -3.79
N GLU A 139 25.99 1.65 -4.02
CA GLU A 139 27.17 2.53 -3.93
C GLU A 139 27.54 2.82 -2.48
N ARG A 140 28.80 2.66 -2.14
CA ARG A 140 29.34 2.91 -0.79
C ARG A 140 30.05 4.26 -0.68
N ASP A 141 30.60 4.71 -1.82
CA ASP A 141 31.34 5.96 -1.85
C ASP A 141 30.43 7.18 -1.99
N THR A 142 30.76 8.25 -1.24
CA THR A 142 29.99 9.49 -1.26
C THR A 142 30.03 10.19 -2.62
N GLN A 143 31.20 10.20 -3.28
CA GLN A 143 31.32 10.81 -4.62
C GLN A 143 30.52 10.03 -5.66
N GLY A 144 30.52 8.68 -5.57
CA GLY A 144 29.70 7.83 -6.41
C GLY A 144 28.20 8.11 -6.24
N LYS A 145 27.73 8.30 -5.01
CA LYS A 145 26.35 8.68 -4.72
C LYS A 145 25.97 10.04 -5.29
N GLU A 146 26.84 11.04 -5.15
CA GLU A 146 26.63 12.36 -5.75
C GLU A 146 26.57 12.32 -7.28
N ALA A 147 27.41 11.50 -7.92
CA ALA A 147 27.41 11.32 -9.37
C ALA A 147 26.08 10.71 -9.85
N ILE A 148 25.53 9.73 -9.13
CA ILE A 148 24.21 9.13 -9.43
C ILE A 148 23.10 10.19 -9.35
N ILE A 149 23.09 11.00 -8.30
CA ILE A 149 22.11 12.07 -8.11
C ILE A 149 22.20 13.10 -9.24
N GLN A 150 23.42 13.51 -9.60
CA GLN A 150 23.63 14.49 -10.67
C GLN A 150 23.22 13.94 -12.05
N LYS A 151 23.52 12.67 -12.32
CA LYS A 151 23.06 11.97 -13.51
C LYS A 151 21.55 11.95 -13.61
N LEU A 152 20.86 11.55 -12.56
CA LEU A 152 19.40 11.54 -12.49
C LEU A 152 18.82 12.94 -12.74
N ARG A 153 19.42 13.98 -12.13
CA ARG A 153 19.00 15.37 -12.34
C ARG A 153 19.08 15.78 -13.82
N ASN A 154 20.14 15.40 -14.50
CA ASN A 154 20.34 15.70 -15.92
C ASN A 154 19.33 14.91 -16.79
N ASP A 155 19.15 13.62 -16.50
CA ASP A 155 18.25 12.75 -17.27
C ASP A 155 16.77 13.15 -17.12
N LEU A 156 16.32 13.58 -15.93
CA LEU A 156 14.97 14.08 -15.70
C LEU A 156 14.69 15.45 -16.35
N ASN A 157 15.72 16.23 -16.69
CA ASN A 157 15.58 17.55 -17.31
C ASN A 157 15.90 17.56 -18.83
N ARG A 158 16.21 16.41 -19.43
CA ARG A 158 16.34 16.29 -20.90
C ARG A 158 14.99 16.61 -21.55
N GLU A 159 15.00 17.58 -22.45
CA GLU A 159 13.85 17.94 -23.31
C GLU A 159 13.76 17.01 -24.51
#